data_47180b8c94ff4f8be437f107213808db
#
_entry.id   47180b8c94ff4f8be437f107213808db
#
_cell.length_a   1.000
_cell.length_b   1.000
_cell.length_c   1.000
_cell.angle_alpha   90.00
_cell.angle_beta   90.00
_cell.angle_gamma   90.00
#
_symmetry.space_group_name_H-M   'P 1'
#
loop_
_entity.id
_entity.type
_entity.pdbx_description
1 polymer ?
#
loop_
_entity_poly.entity_id
_entity_poly.type
_entity_poly.pdbx_seq_one_letter_code
_entity_poly.pdbx_strand_id
1 'polypeptide(L)'
;MSLVYQAGTLNTTALTVPNLYVQIAQPQTLGLTGASSSKLGIVGTAGWGPVGAPVPMGGMSDYLAAFGAKQNAVTDAGLAVNIAALQGASSFAVVRVTDGTDVAASGSLGEISVEAAHTGTAGNGIVVSVSATGAGYALSVSHAVLGFANYSGVDWMALAAAVAQDLSALITVHLPETVPDVVAGSVTLSGGLDGGVPSATDFVGQDEAIRTGMYALRGQGCAIALLHGVNDQTSYSLQAAFGLGEGTYMIAAGPAYDTVTNAVAVKAASGLDSPAVKLMFGDWLWWSDDVHGTMLVSPQAFAAGILSALSPEQSSLNKALSGIVGSQKSGLSGSSATYSTAELSTLFTAGIDVICNPAPGGAYWAVRCGHNSSSKATVNGDNYTRLTNYIASSLAGGMGAYVGQVVNDTLFSDIRATLLGFLSSLLSQGILGVQNGELPYSVVCDSSNNPQTRTALGYVQADVAVRYQGINEKFVVNLQGGTSVTVTSAGGSV
;
A
#
# COMPACT_ATOMS: atom_id res chain seq x y z
N MET A 1 -52.88 -6.37 26.16
CA MET A 1 -51.73 -5.91 26.94
C MET A 1 -50.82 -5.12 26.00
N SER A 2 -50.70 -3.82 26.21
CA SER A 2 -49.77 -3.04 25.38
C SER A 2 -48.35 -3.25 25.93
N LEU A 3 -47.47 -3.82 25.11
CA LEU A 3 -46.02 -3.87 25.37
C LEU A 3 -45.51 -2.43 25.25
N VAL A 4 -44.97 -1.87 26.32
CA VAL A 4 -44.31 -0.55 26.28
C VAL A 4 -42.84 -0.79 25.97
N TYR A 5 -42.42 -0.38 24.77
CA TYR A 5 -41.01 -0.36 24.38
C TYR A 5 -40.44 1.02 24.68
N GLN A 6 -39.37 1.09 25.45
CA GLN A 6 -38.66 2.35 25.70
C GLN A 6 -37.22 2.21 25.17
N ALA A 7 -36.83 3.08 24.27
CA ALA A 7 -35.44 3.24 23.85
C ALA A 7 -34.71 4.10 24.90
N GLY A 8 -33.55 3.64 25.37
CA GLY A 8 -32.75 4.29 26.40
C GLY A 8 -32.81 3.60 27.77
N THR A 9 -32.36 4.29 28.81
CA THR A 9 -32.39 3.78 30.18
C THR A 9 -33.80 3.92 30.81
N LEU A 10 -34.37 2.78 31.20
CA LEU A 10 -35.66 2.76 31.90
C LEU A 10 -35.48 3.28 33.35
N ASN A 11 -36.22 4.30 33.73
CA ASN A 11 -36.21 4.75 35.11
C ASN A 11 -37.07 3.80 35.98
N THR A 12 -36.43 2.82 36.61
CA THR A 12 -37.11 1.82 37.42
C THR A 12 -37.79 2.36 38.68
N THR A 13 -37.40 3.55 39.15
CA THR A 13 -38.02 4.18 40.33
C THR A 13 -39.33 4.90 40.00
N ALA A 14 -39.63 5.11 38.74
CA ALA A 14 -40.90 5.73 38.28
C ALA A 14 -41.96 4.68 37.86
N LEU A 15 -41.70 3.40 37.99
CA LEU A 15 -42.63 2.33 37.63
C LEU A 15 -43.60 2.05 38.74
N THR A 16 -44.85 2.52 38.63
CA THR A 16 -45.88 2.39 39.66
C THR A 16 -46.93 1.31 39.38
N VAL A 17 -46.97 0.77 38.14
CA VAL A 17 -47.97 -0.21 37.73
C VAL A 17 -47.31 -1.58 37.56
N PRO A 18 -47.80 -2.67 38.18
CA PRO A 18 -47.33 -4.03 37.91
C PRO A 18 -47.60 -4.40 36.45
N ASN A 19 -46.53 -4.51 35.65
CA ASN A 19 -46.60 -4.86 34.22
C ASN A 19 -45.23 -5.44 33.76
N LEU A 20 -45.18 -6.07 32.57
CA LEU A 20 -43.98 -6.42 31.92
C LEU A 20 -43.41 -5.19 31.18
N TYR A 21 -42.21 -4.78 31.57
CA TYR A 21 -41.46 -3.69 30.93
C TYR A 21 -40.31 -4.27 30.15
N VAL A 22 -40.29 -4.02 28.84
CA VAL A 22 -39.19 -4.46 27.96
C VAL A 22 -38.34 -3.25 27.61
N GLN A 23 -37.09 -3.26 28.04
CA GLN A 23 -36.10 -2.26 27.66
C GLN A 23 -35.22 -2.84 26.53
N ILE A 24 -35.20 -2.16 25.39
CA ILE A 24 -34.25 -2.50 24.31
C ILE A 24 -32.96 -1.75 24.64
N ALA A 25 -32.01 -2.47 25.23
CA ALA A 25 -30.64 -1.98 25.35
C ALA A 25 -29.91 -2.26 24.02
N GLN A 26 -29.35 -1.23 23.42
CA GLN A 26 -28.40 -1.47 22.31
C GLN A 26 -27.16 -2.16 22.91
N PRO A 27 -26.76 -3.33 22.38
CA PRO A 27 -25.52 -3.95 22.83
C PRO A 27 -24.38 -2.96 22.57
N GLN A 28 -23.65 -2.59 23.61
CA GLN A 28 -22.39 -1.85 23.49
C GLN A 28 -21.31 -2.84 23.04
N THR A 29 -21.46 -3.41 21.86
CA THR A 29 -20.37 -4.09 21.20
C THR A 29 -19.49 -3.03 20.59
N LEU A 30 -18.27 -2.90 21.08
CA LEU A 30 -17.19 -2.23 20.37
C LEU A 30 -17.05 -2.96 19.02
N GLY A 31 -17.60 -2.37 17.96
CA GLY A 31 -17.49 -2.91 16.62
C GLY A 31 -16.04 -2.87 16.19
N LEU A 32 -15.42 -4.03 16.03
CA LEU A 32 -14.07 -4.13 15.47
C LEU A 32 -14.16 -3.78 13.99
N THR A 33 -13.62 -2.62 13.61
CA THR A 33 -13.54 -2.20 12.20
C THR A 33 -12.32 -2.83 11.56
N GLY A 34 -12.48 -3.45 10.39
CA GLY A 34 -11.35 -4.02 9.63
C GLY A 34 -10.31 -2.95 9.28
N ALA A 35 -9.04 -3.31 9.38
CA ALA A 35 -7.93 -2.49 8.91
C ALA A 35 -8.01 -2.28 7.39
N SER A 36 -7.22 -1.36 6.83
CA SER A 36 -7.10 -1.25 5.37
C SER A 36 -6.40 -2.50 4.81
N SER A 37 -6.98 -3.11 3.79
CA SER A 37 -6.38 -4.24 3.06
C SER A 37 -5.88 -3.86 1.65
N SER A 38 -6.10 -2.59 1.24
CA SER A 38 -5.87 -2.12 -0.13
C SER A 38 -4.87 -0.98 -0.23
N LYS A 39 -4.45 -0.35 0.87
CA LYS A 39 -3.52 0.79 0.81
C LYS A 39 -2.13 0.34 0.39
N LEU A 40 -1.61 0.95 -0.68
CA LEU A 40 -0.31 0.65 -1.27
C LEU A 40 0.73 1.69 -0.89
N GLY A 41 1.80 1.27 -0.20
CA GLY A 41 2.98 2.07 0.07
C GLY A 41 3.95 2.03 -1.10
N ILE A 42 4.40 3.18 -1.60
CA ILE A 42 5.36 3.29 -2.68
C ILE A 42 6.52 4.18 -2.23
N VAL A 43 7.73 3.65 -2.28
CA VAL A 43 8.96 4.43 -2.12
C VAL A 43 9.61 4.57 -3.49
N GLY A 44 9.84 5.80 -3.93
CA GLY A 44 10.36 6.07 -5.26
C GLY A 44 10.96 7.47 -5.39
N THR A 45 11.54 7.76 -6.55
CA THR A 45 12.03 9.09 -6.91
C THR A 45 10.91 9.95 -7.48
N ALA A 46 11.07 11.27 -7.41
CA ALA A 46 10.18 12.23 -8.06
C ALA A 46 10.92 13.55 -8.27
N GLY A 47 10.49 14.34 -9.26
CA GLY A 47 11.11 15.65 -9.59
C GLY A 47 10.65 16.81 -8.71
N TRP A 48 9.77 16.56 -7.72
CA TRP A 48 9.19 17.56 -6.83
C TRP A 48 8.64 16.90 -5.56
N GLY A 49 8.25 17.73 -4.59
CA GLY A 49 7.53 17.31 -3.40
C GLY A 49 8.42 16.96 -2.20
N PRO A 50 7.82 16.73 -1.03
CA PRO A 50 8.54 16.51 0.21
C PRO A 50 9.39 15.23 0.14
N VAL A 51 10.67 15.33 0.54
CA VAL A 51 11.59 14.21 0.64
C VAL A 51 11.42 13.52 1.99
N GLY A 52 11.34 12.18 1.97
CA GLY A 52 11.24 11.35 3.17
C GLY A 52 9.89 11.38 3.90
N ALA A 53 8.96 12.23 3.50
CA ALA A 53 7.64 12.31 4.12
C ALA A 53 6.58 11.53 3.33
N PRO A 54 5.74 10.71 3.99
CA PRO A 54 4.68 9.97 3.32
C PRO A 54 3.52 10.90 2.95
N VAL A 55 3.12 10.89 1.68
CA VAL A 55 1.97 11.65 1.17
C VAL A 55 0.85 10.69 0.82
N PRO A 56 -0.33 10.78 1.47
CA PRO A 56 -1.50 9.98 1.12
C PRO A 56 -2.14 10.50 -0.17
N MET A 57 -2.61 9.59 -1.04
CA MET A 57 -3.25 9.97 -2.31
C MET A 57 -4.20 8.89 -2.82
N GLY A 58 -5.17 9.29 -3.66
CA GLY A 58 -6.14 8.40 -4.30
C GLY A 58 -5.76 7.95 -5.71
N GLY A 59 -4.80 8.62 -6.35
CA GLY A 59 -4.42 8.29 -7.72
C GLY A 59 -3.49 9.30 -8.37
N MET A 60 -3.43 9.25 -9.69
CA MET A 60 -2.47 10.03 -10.48
C MET A 60 -2.69 11.54 -10.42
N SER A 61 -3.95 12.01 -10.26
CA SER A 61 -4.22 13.45 -10.11
C SER A 61 -3.59 14.04 -8.85
N ASP A 62 -3.68 13.29 -7.74
CA ASP A 62 -3.11 13.70 -6.46
C ASP A 62 -1.58 13.62 -6.51
N TYR A 63 -1.05 12.61 -7.21
CA TYR A 63 0.39 12.51 -7.47
C TYR A 63 0.93 13.73 -8.20
N LEU A 64 0.29 14.13 -9.30
CA LEU A 64 0.70 15.30 -10.08
C LEU A 64 0.69 16.58 -9.25
N ALA A 65 -0.30 16.74 -8.37
CA ALA A 65 -0.38 17.90 -7.48
C ALA A 65 0.73 17.91 -6.41
N ALA A 66 1.09 16.72 -5.87
CA ALA A 66 2.06 16.61 -4.78
C ALA A 66 3.52 16.48 -5.24
N PHE A 67 3.76 15.76 -6.35
CA PHE A 67 5.09 15.37 -6.81
C PHE A 67 5.43 15.81 -8.24
N GLY A 68 4.51 16.49 -8.93
CA GLY A 68 4.71 16.96 -10.27
C GLY A 68 4.59 15.86 -11.35
N ALA A 69 5.14 16.13 -12.51
CA ALA A 69 5.08 15.21 -13.64
C ALA A 69 5.90 13.94 -13.39
N LYS A 70 5.44 12.83 -13.96
CA LYS A 70 6.24 11.58 -14.01
C LYS A 70 7.57 11.82 -14.69
N GLN A 71 8.61 11.19 -14.17
CA GLN A 71 9.96 11.23 -14.75
C GLN A 71 10.22 10.01 -15.63
N ASN A 72 11.12 10.15 -16.59
CA ASN A 72 11.63 9.03 -17.39
C ASN A 72 12.70 8.26 -16.60
N ALA A 73 12.33 7.71 -15.45
CA ALA A 73 13.22 6.97 -14.58
C ALA A 73 12.52 5.71 -14.06
N VAL A 74 13.23 4.58 -14.07
CA VAL A 74 12.67 3.28 -13.63
C VAL A 74 12.32 3.23 -12.15
N THR A 75 12.78 4.20 -11.36
CA THR A 75 12.52 4.36 -9.93
C THR A 75 11.46 5.44 -9.65
N ASP A 76 10.89 6.07 -10.68
CA ASP A 76 9.91 7.14 -10.52
C ASP A 76 8.63 6.62 -9.86
N ALA A 77 8.26 7.26 -8.74
CA ALA A 77 7.07 6.88 -7.99
C ALA A 77 5.77 7.09 -8.77
N GLY A 78 5.74 8.07 -9.68
CA GLY A 78 4.59 8.35 -10.53
C GLY A 78 4.32 7.24 -11.54
N LEU A 79 5.37 6.60 -12.07
CA LEU A 79 5.21 5.40 -12.87
C LEU A 79 4.57 4.28 -12.06
N ALA A 80 5.05 4.06 -10.83
CA ALA A 80 4.47 3.03 -9.94
C ALA A 80 3.01 3.30 -9.61
N VAL A 81 2.64 4.55 -9.28
CA VAL A 81 1.25 4.96 -9.04
C VAL A 81 0.39 4.75 -10.28
N ASN A 82 0.87 5.18 -11.47
CA ASN A 82 0.13 5.03 -12.73
C ASN A 82 -0.12 3.56 -13.08
N ILE A 83 0.93 2.73 -13.02
CA ILE A 83 0.84 1.30 -13.28
C ILE A 83 -0.11 0.63 -12.28
N ALA A 84 0.04 0.88 -10.98
CA ALA A 84 -0.78 0.26 -9.95
C ALA A 84 -2.25 0.70 -10.03
N ALA A 85 -2.51 1.98 -10.32
CA ALA A 85 -3.87 2.50 -10.51
C ALA A 85 -4.57 1.85 -11.71
N LEU A 86 -3.84 1.57 -12.81
CA LEU A 86 -4.39 0.84 -13.95
C LEU A 86 -4.74 -0.60 -13.60
N GLN A 87 -4.08 -1.21 -12.60
CA GLN A 87 -4.44 -2.53 -12.08
C GLN A 87 -5.60 -2.47 -11.07
N GLY A 88 -6.09 -1.28 -10.71
CA GLY A 88 -7.23 -1.06 -9.82
C GLY A 88 -6.87 -0.60 -8.40
N ALA A 89 -5.62 -0.28 -8.11
CA ALA A 89 -5.25 0.36 -6.85
C ALA A 89 -5.82 1.78 -6.77
N SER A 90 -6.37 2.15 -5.60
CA SER A 90 -7.06 3.43 -5.40
C SER A 90 -6.72 4.14 -4.08
N SER A 91 -5.75 3.62 -3.34
CA SER A 91 -5.29 4.23 -2.09
C SER A 91 -3.79 4.01 -1.93
N PHE A 92 -3.07 5.11 -1.79
CA PHE A 92 -1.60 5.11 -1.79
C PHE A 92 -1.05 5.90 -0.61
N ALA A 93 0.18 5.56 -0.21
CA ALA A 93 1.08 6.41 0.55
C ALA A 93 2.41 6.43 -0.19
N VAL A 94 2.81 7.59 -0.71
CA VAL A 94 4.01 7.73 -1.53
C VAL A 94 5.08 8.46 -0.73
N VAL A 95 6.30 7.94 -0.76
CA VAL A 95 7.49 8.53 -0.14
C VAL A 95 8.52 8.81 -1.24
N ARG A 96 8.89 10.08 -1.38
CA ARG A 96 9.98 10.49 -2.27
C ARG A 96 11.32 10.25 -1.58
N VAL A 97 12.27 9.68 -2.32
CA VAL A 97 13.66 9.52 -1.89
C VAL A 97 14.61 10.18 -2.88
N THR A 98 15.73 10.70 -2.37
CA THR A 98 16.83 11.28 -3.12
C THR A 98 18.16 10.76 -2.55
N ASP A 99 19.26 10.99 -3.23
CA ASP A 99 20.61 10.68 -2.74
C ASP A 99 21.19 11.81 -1.85
N GLY A 100 20.39 12.85 -1.54
CA GLY A 100 20.81 14.02 -0.75
C GLY A 100 21.60 15.05 -1.54
N THR A 101 21.73 14.91 -2.85
CA THR A 101 22.40 15.92 -3.73
C THR A 101 21.38 16.75 -4.53
N ASP A 102 20.10 16.57 -4.28
CA ASP A 102 19.02 17.34 -4.87
C ASP A 102 19.04 18.79 -4.39
N VAL A 103 18.66 19.72 -5.27
CA VAL A 103 18.74 21.17 -5.04
C VAL A 103 17.40 21.83 -5.37
N ALA A 104 16.97 22.79 -4.55
CA ALA A 104 15.82 23.62 -4.85
C ALA A 104 16.13 24.67 -5.91
N ALA A 105 15.18 24.93 -6.80
CA ALA A 105 15.29 26.02 -7.75
C ALA A 105 15.15 27.36 -7.03
N SER A 106 15.91 28.39 -7.47
CA SER A 106 15.87 29.72 -6.86
C SER A 106 15.89 30.84 -7.90
N GLY A 107 15.54 32.02 -7.46
CA GLY A 107 15.56 33.22 -8.25
C GLY A 107 15.48 34.46 -7.39
N SER A 108 15.59 35.65 -7.97
CA SER A 108 15.55 36.92 -7.22
C SER A 108 14.62 37.93 -7.88
N LEU A 109 13.86 38.62 -7.07
CA LEU A 109 13.06 39.81 -7.43
C LEU A 109 13.70 41.02 -6.75
N GLY A 110 14.65 41.65 -7.46
CA GLY A 110 15.54 42.64 -6.86
C GLY A 110 16.44 42.00 -5.80
N GLU A 111 16.38 42.48 -4.57
CA GLU A 111 17.14 41.94 -3.43
C GLU A 111 16.42 40.81 -2.68
N ILE A 112 15.18 40.50 -3.06
CA ILE A 112 14.40 39.43 -2.45
C ILE A 112 14.75 38.10 -3.12
N SER A 113 15.22 37.14 -2.34
CA SER A 113 15.45 35.76 -2.80
C SER A 113 14.17 34.95 -2.68
N VAL A 114 13.86 34.20 -3.72
CA VAL A 114 12.74 33.27 -3.76
C VAL A 114 13.27 31.88 -4.09
N GLU A 115 12.88 30.90 -3.32
CA GLU A 115 13.31 29.53 -3.48
C GLU A 115 12.08 28.61 -3.64
N ALA A 116 12.19 27.58 -4.44
CA ALA A 116 11.17 26.56 -4.57
C ALA A 116 10.97 25.82 -3.22
N ALA A 117 9.73 25.56 -2.84
CA ALA A 117 9.40 24.91 -1.56
C ALA A 117 9.98 23.48 -1.43
N HIS A 118 10.28 22.86 -2.56
CA HIS A 118 10.89 21.54 -2.62
C HIS A 118 12.05 21.53 -3.62
N THR A 119 12.98 20.62 -3.38
CA THR A 119 14.08 20.31 -4.31
C THR A 119 13.56 19.65 -5.58
N GLY A 120 14.32 19.72 -6.65
CA GLY A 120 14.06 19.01 -7.90
C GLY A 120 13.91 19.90 -9.12
N THR A 121 14.00 19.27 -10.28
CA THR A 121 13.97 19.95 -11.58
C THR A 121 12.62 20.60 -11.90
N ALA A 122 11.52 20.12 -11.33
CA ALA A 122 10.20 20.73 -11.54
C ALA A 122 10.14 22.17 -10.99
N GLY A 123 10.94 22.52 -9.97
CA GLY A 123 11.04 23.88 -9.47
C GLY A 123 11.51 24.90 -10.52
N ASN A 124 12.26 24.48 -11.53
CA ASN A 124 12.76 25.36 -12.61
C ASN A 124 11.65 25.95 -13.49
N GLY A 125 10.44 25.38 -13.45
CA GLY A 125 9.28 25.89 -14.19
C GLY A 125 8.42 26.88 -13.41
N ILE A 126 8.74 27.17 -12.14
CA ILE A 126 7.95 28.08 -11.30
C ILE A 126 8.22 29.52 -11.73
N VAL A 127 7.16 30.23 -12.09
CA VAL A 127 7.20 31.67 -12.41
C VAL A 127 6.59 32.41 -11.22
N VAL A 128 7.37 33.36 -10.71
CA VAL A 128 6.96 34.24 -9.60
C VAL A 128 6.89 35.66 -10.13
N SER A 129 5.75 36.32 -9.96
CA SER A 129 5.56 37.71 -10.42
C SER A 129 4.92 38.56 -9.35
N VAL A 130 5.36 39.80 -9.23
CA VAL A 130 4.81 40.83 -8.34
C VAL A 130 4.24 41.96 -9.17
N SER A 131 3.03 42.38 -8.85
CA SER A 131 2.36 43.51 -9.48
C SER A 131 1.72 44.41 -8.44
N ALA A 132 1.67 45.73 -8.73
CA ALA A 132 0.94 46.68 -7.90
C ALA A 132 -0.58 46.50 -8.09
N THR A 133 -1.31 46.65 -7.00
CA THR A 133 -2.79 46.65 -6.99
C THR A 133 -3.28 47.97 -6.39
N GLY A 134 -4.58 48.27 -6.45
CA GLY A 134 -5.14 49.49 -5.86
C GLY A 134 -5.01 49.61 -4.33
N ALA A 135 -4.64 48.50 -3.63
CA ALA A 135 -4.55 48.43 -2.17
C ALA A 135 -3.20 47.83 -1.68
N GLY A 136 -2.17 47.76 -2.53
CA GLY A 136 -0.88 47.14 -2.19
C GLY A 136 -0.33 46.37 -3.36
N TYR A 137 0.10 45.15 -3.12
CA TYR A 137 0.77 44.29 -4.13
C TYR A 137 0.13 42.87 -4.16
N ALA A 138 0.20 42.26 -5.32
CA ALA A 138 -0.12 40.83 -5.51
C ALA A 138 1.14 40.07 -5.94
N LEU A 139 1.43 38.98 -5.23
CA LEU A 139 2.46 38.00 -5.58
C LEU A 139 1.77 36.80 -6.20
N SER A 140 2.00 36.58 -7.48
CA SER A 140 1.44 35.43 -8.23
C SER A 140 2.54 34.42 -8.46
N VAL A 141 2.26 33.16 -8.12
CA VAL A 141 3.14 32.01 -8.29
C VAL A 141 2.44 31.02 -9.20
N SER A 142 3.07 30.58 -10.27
CA SER A 142 2.45 29.68 -11.22
C SER A 142 3.42 28.62 -11.74
N HIS A 143 2.92 27.41 -11.94
CA HIS A 143 3.61 26.32 -12.61
C HIS A 143 2.61 25.49 -13.43
N ALA A 144 3.02 25.02 -14.60
CA ALA A 144 2.12 24.34 -15.56
C ALA A 144 1.45 23.07 -15.02
N VAL A 145 2.10 22.35 -14.10
CA VAL A 145 1.62 21.09 -13.52
C VAL A 145 1.25 21.25 -12.04
N LEU A 146 2.08 21.97 -11.26
CA LEU A 146 1.89 22.13 -9.81
C LEU A 146 0.75 23.12 -9.46
N GLY A 147 0.25 23.89 -10.43
CA GLY A 147 -0.84 24.82 -10.24
C GLY A 147 -0.41 26.27 -10.05
N PHE A 148 -1.25 27.07 -9.41
CA PHE A 148 -0.97 28.48 -9.18
C PHE A 148 -1.49 28.92 -7.80
N ALA A 149 -0.87 29.96 -7.26
CA ALA A 149 -1.29 30.64 -6.03
C ALA A 149 -1.14 32.16 -6.18
N ASN A 150 -2.00 32.93 -5.49
CA ASN A 150 -1.93 34.37 -5.44
C ASN A 150 -1.97 34.83 -3.99
N TYR A 151 -1.03 35.69 -3.62
CA TYR A 151 -0.91 36.27 -2.28
C TYR A 151 -1.02 37.79 -2.39
N SER A 152 -1.57 38.45 -1.37
CA SER A 152 -1.75 39.88 -1.34
C SER A 152 -1.09 40.46 -0.09
N GLY A 153 -0.47 41.61 -0.22
CA GLY A 153 0.21 42.30 0.90
C GLY A 153 0.49 43.76 0.58
N VAL A 154 0.73 44.55 1.62
CA VAL A 154 1.07 45.97 1.49
C VAL A 154 2.56 46.18 1.27
N ASP A 155 3.38 45.19 1.63
CA ASP A 155 4.82 45.16 1.51
C ASP A 155 5.35 43.73 1.41
N TRP A 156 6.68 43.58 1.30
CA TRP A 156 7.30 42.25 1.23
C TRP A 156 7.12 41.43 2.51
N MET A 157 7.02 42.07 3.68
CA MET A 157 6.81 41.33 4.94
C MET A 157 5.42 40.67 4.97
N ALA A 158 4.40 41.41 4.52
CA ALA A 158 3.03 40.91 4.43
C ALA A 158 2.91 39.79 3.35
N LEU A 159 3.58 39.96 2.19
CA LEU A 159 3.60 38.94 1.14
C LEU A 159 4.31 37.67 1.60
N ALA A 160 5.47 37.77 2.22
CA ALA A 160 6.22 36.63 2.74
C ALA A 160 5.45 35.90 3.86
N ALA A 161 4.77 36.65 4.74
CA ALA A 161 3.93 36.09 5.77
C ALA A 161 2.71 35.33 5.18
N ALA A 162 2.10 35.87 4.11
CA ALA A 162 1.00 35.21 3.43
C ALA A 162 1.44 33.88 2.77
N VAL A 163 2.61 33.86 2.14
CA VAL A 163 3.21 32.62 1.59
C VAL A 163 3.50 31.62 2.71
N ALA A 164 4.10 32.06 3.81
CA ALA A 164 4.47 31.17 4.93
C ALA A 164 3.27 30.56 5.66
N GLN A 165 2.08 31.16 5.56
CA GLN A 165 0.84 30.60 6.12
C GLN A 165 0.18 29.55 5.21
N ASP A 166 0.57 29.51 3.95
CA ASP A 166 0.04 28.53 3.01
C ASP A 166 0.91 27.26 3.02
N LEU A 167 0.37 26.18 3.60
CA LEU A 167 1.06 24.88 3.67
C LEU A 167 1.24 24.21 2.30
N SER A 168 0.55 24.70 1.27
CA SER A 168 0.65 24.24 -0.11
C SER A 168 1.47 25.18 -1.00
N ALA A 169 2.15 26.16 -0.42
CA ALA A 169 2.95 27.13 -1.16
C ALA A 169 4.04 26.44 -2.01
N LEU A 170 4.15 26.87 -3.26
CA LEU A 170 5.17 26.36 -4.19
C LEU A 170 6.56 27.00 -3.95
N ILE A 171 6.63 28.05 -3.15
CA ILE A 171 7.85 28.84 -2.91
C ILE A 171 8.01 29.21 -1.44
N THR A 172 9.24 29.52 -1.08
CA THR A 172 9.61 30.21 0.15
C THR A 172 10.20 31.57 -0.22
N VAL A 173 9.85 32.62 0.54
CA VAL A 173 10.38 33.99 0.33
C VAL A 173 11.37 34.29 1.43
N HIS A 174 12.61 34.63 1.06
CA HIS A 174 13.69 35.00 1.97
C HIS A 174 13.89 36.51 1.94
N LEU A 175 13.65 37.15 3.09
CA LEU A 175 13.80 38.59 3.25
C LEU A 175 15.20 38.92 3.75
N PRO A 176 15.86 39.95 3.20
CA PRO A 176 17.13 40.46 3.73
C PRO A 176 16.89 41.24 5.06
N GLU A 177 17.96 41.55 5.79
CA GLU A 177 17.87 42.33 7.04
C GLU A 177 17.19 43.70 6.85
N THR A 178 17.47 44.35 5.74
CA THR A 178 16.79 45.61 5.34
C THR A 178 15.87 45.27 4.18
N VAL A 179 14.56 45.24 4.44
CA VAL A 179 13.57 44.91 3.43
C VAL A 179 13.35 46.07 2.50
N PRO A 180 13.59 45.92 1.18
CA PRO A 180 13.39 47.00 0.20
C PRO A 180 11.92 47.25 -0.09
N ASP A 181 11.60 48.35 -0.73
CA ASP A 181 10.30 48.62 -1.29
C ASP A 181 9.94 47.57 -2.36
N VAL A 182 8.64 47.24 -2.49
CA VAL A 182 8.17 46.30 -3.50
C VAL A 182 8.24 46.92 -4.87
N VAL A 183 8.99 46.27 -5.76
CA VAL A 183 9.09 46.65 -7.18
C VAL A 183 8.41 45.57 -8.01
N ALA A 184 7.53 45.98 -8.94
CA ALA A 184 6.91 45.06 -9.86
C ALA A 184 7.95 44.37 -10.75
N GLY A 185 7.80 43.06 -10.91
CA GLY A 185 8.75 42.24 -11.68
C GLY A 185 8.30 40.78 -11.77
N SER A 186 9.06 40.02 -12.53
CA SER A 186 8.83 38.58 -12.68
C SER A 186 10.16 37.85 -12.77
N VAL A 187 10.22 36.67 -12.17
CA VAL A 187 11.36 35.76 -12.27
C VAL A 187 10.85 34.32 -12.50
N THR A 188 11.58 33.60 -13.32
CA THR A 188 11.44 32.14 -13.41
C THR A 188 12.55 31.52 -12.59
N LEU A 189 12.20 30.61 -11.66
CA LEU A 189 13.19 29.94 -10.83
C LEU A 189 14.04 28.99 -11.68
N SER A 190 15.29 28.80 -11.28
CA SER A 190 16.26 27.96 -11.98
C SER A 190 17.25 27.31 -11.01
N GLY A 191 18.07 26.39 -11.53
CA GLY A 191 19.11 25.71 -10.75
C GLY A 191 18.61 24.53 -9.90
N GLY A 192 17.32 24.19 -9.97
CA GLY A 192 16.79 23.00 -9.32
C GLY A 192 17.33 21.71 -9.95
N LEU A 193 17.71 20.74 -9.10
CA LEU A 193 18.26 19.44 -9.49
C LEU A 193 17.55 18.32 -8.73
N ASP A 194 17.32 17.18 -9.41
CA ASP A 194 16.71 15.99 -8.80
C ASP A 194 17.69 15.17 -7.94
N GLY A 195 18.99 15.49 -8.01
CA GLY A 195 20.07 14.72 -7.42
C GLY A 195 20.54 13.58 -8.33
N GLY A 196 21.41 12.73 -7.80
CA GLY A 196 21.85 11.49 -8.43
C GLY A 196 20.83 10.35 -8.28
N VAL A 197 21.21 9.17 -8.73
CA VAL A 197 20.38 7.96 -8.56
C VAL A 197 20.51 7.46 -7.12
N PRO A 198 19.40 7.44 -6.34
CA PRO A 198 19.45 6.92 -4.97
C PRO A 198 19.84 5.45 -4.93
N SER A 199 20.62 5.07 -3.93
CA SER A 199 21.01 3.68 -3.67
C SER A 199 19.88 2.89 -3.00
N ALA A 200 19.98 1.57 -2.98
CA ALA A 200 19.05 0.72 -2.24
C ALA A 200 18.96 1.10 -0.74
N THR A 201 20.05 1.62 -0.17
CA THR A 201 20.08 2.09 1.22
C THR A 201 19.19 3.33 1.41
N ASP A 202 19.16 4.24 0.43
CA ASP A 202 18.30 5.44 0.50
C ASP A 202 16.81 5.05 0.42
N PHE A 203 16.48 4.05 -0.41
CA PHE A 203 15.11 3.51 -0.48
C PHE A 203 14.69 2.78 0.80
N VAL A 204 15.58 2.03 1.43
CA VAL A 204 15.33 1.41 2.73
C VAL A 204 15.19 2.47 3.80
N GLY A 205 16.08 3.46 3.80
CA GLY A 205 16.08 4.56 4.75
C GLY A 205 16.50 4.17 6.16
N GLN A 206 16.08 4.97 7.13
CA GLN A 206 16.45 4.84 8.54
C GLN A 206 15.23 4.91 9.46
N ASP A 207 15.22 4.10 10.52
CA ASP A 207 14.17 4.06 11.54
C ASP A 207 14.59 4.86 12.78
N GLU A 208 14.75 6.17 12.58
CA GLU A 208 15.16 7.12 13.63
C GLU A 208 13.99 8.04 14.01
N ALA A 209 14.26 9.12 14.75
CA ALA A 209 13.25 10.10 15.14
C ALA A 209 12.54 10.72 13.92
N ILE A 210 13.28 10.97 12.84
CA ILE A 210 12.75 11.31 11.52
C ILE A 210 13.01 10.10 10.63
N ARG A 211 11.94 9.37 10.31
CA ARG A 211 12.01 8.19 9.45
C ARG A 211 12.18 8.59 8.01
N THR A 212 13.00 7.82 7.27
CA THR A 212 13.22 8.03 5.84
C THR A 212 12.97 6.74 5.06
N GLY A 213 12.88 6.82 3.73
CA GLY A 213 12.72 5.67 2.86
C GLY A 213 11.52 4.79 3.22
N MET A 214 11.72 3.48 3.24
CA MET A 214 10.70 2.49 3.60
C MET A 214 10.14 2.71 5.01
N TYR A 215 10.98 3.10 5.96
CA TYR A 215 10.54 3.30 7.35
C TYR A 215 9.59 4.48 7.52
N ALA A 216 9.55 5.44 6.57
CA ALA A 216 8.56 6.50 6.57
C ALA A 216 7.12 5.98 6.35
N LEU A 217 6.96 4.79 5.77
CA LEU A 217 5.65 4.13 5.61
C LEU A 217 5.08 3.56 6.92
N ARG A 218 5.89 3.47 7.99
CA ARG A 218 5.44 2.99 9.30
C ARG A 218 4.27 3.80 9.84
N GLY A 219 3.21 3.13 10.28
CA GLY A 219 2.00 3.77 10.78
C GLY A 219 1.08 4.36 9.72
N GLN A 220 1.41 4.26 8.42
CA GLN A 220 0.55 4.74 7.34
C GLN A 220 -0.60 3.76 6.98
N GLY A 221 -0.65 2.59 7.58
CA GLY A 221 -1.66 1.56 7.32
C GLY A 221 -1.54 0.91 5.95
N CYS A 222 -0.32 0.82 5.41
CA CYS A 222 -0.06 0.18 4.13
C CYS A 222 -0.15 -1.35 4.28
N ALA A 223 -1.12 -1.96 3.58
CA ALA A 223 -1.25 -3.42 3.53
C ALA A 223 -0.20 -4.07 2.61
N ILE A 224 0.21 -3.34 1.59
CA ILE A 224 1.19 -3.75 0.59
C ILE A 224 2.17 -2.59 0.41
N ALA A 225 3.44 -2.89 0.16
CA ALA A 225 4.41 -1.85 -0.18
C ALA A 225 5.49 -2.33 -1.15
N LEU A 226 6.14 -1.39 -1.81
CA LEU A 226 7.25 -1.65 -2.71
C LEU A 226 8.29 -0.52 -2.67
N LEU A 227 9.55 -0.89 -2.92
CA LEU A 227 10.65 0.02 -3.22
C LEU A 227 10.79 0.02 -4.75
N HIS A 228 10.24 1.03 -5.42
CA HIS A 228 10.06 0.97 -6.87
C HIS A 228 11.39 0.95 -7.64
N GLY A 229 11.58 -0.08 -8.48
CA GLY A 229 12.79 -0.25 -9.27
C GLY A 229 14.00 -0.76 -8.48
N VAL A 230 13.93 -0.88 -7.15
CA VAL A 230 15.01 -1.46 -6.34
C VAL A 230 15.07 -2.98 -6.57
N ASN A 231 16.25 -3.46 -6.94
CA ASN A 231 16.52 -4.85 -7.27
C ASN A 231 17.76 -5.41 -6.58
N ASP A 232 18.30 -4.68 -5.62
CA ASP A 232 19.46 -5.09 -4.83
C ASP A 232 19.08 -6.10 -3.76
N GLN A 233 19.68 -7.29 -3.81
CA GLN A 233 19.43 -8.39 -2.88
C GLN A 233 19.73 -8.03 -1.40
N THR A 234 20.58 -7.04 -1.14
CA THR A 234 20.91 -6.60 0.23
C THR A 234 19.72 -5.97 0.93
N SER A 235 18.74 -5.47 0.17
CA SER A 235 17.50 -4.90 0.70
C SER A 235 16.45 -5.95 1.11
N TYR A 236 16.54 -7.20 0.64
CA TYR A 236 15.47 -8.19 0.80
C TYR A 236 15.22 -8.57 2.26
N SER A 237 16.27 -8.77 3.05
CA SER A 237 16.14 -9.08 4.48
C SER A 237 15.53 -7.92 5.27
N LEU A 238 15.88 -6.68 4.91
CA LEU A 238 15.33 -5.48 5.54
C LEU A 238 13.85 -5.29 5.18
N GLN A 239 13.47 -5.52 3.91
CA GLN A 239 12.07 -5.55 3.48
C GLN A 239 11.28 -6.64 4.21
N ALA A 240 11.86 -7.83 4.41
CA ALA A 240 11.22 -8.92 5.16
C ALA A 240 11.01 -8.55 6.63
N ALA A 241 12.01 -7.97 7.28
CA ALA A 241 11.91 -7.51 8.67
C ALA A 241 10.86 -6.41 8.84
N PHE A 242 10.83 -5.42 7.92
CA PHE A 242 9.81 -4.37 7.90
C PHE A 242 8.41 -4.96 7.70
N GLY A 243 8.24 -5.81 6.70
CA GLY A 243 6.96 -6.43 6.39
C GLY A 243 6.40 -7.27 7.53
N LEU A 244 7.25 -8.03 8.25
CA LEU A 244 6.86 -8.78 9.44
C LEU A 244 6.50 -7.85 10.61
N GLY A 245 7.28 -6.78 10.80
CA GLY A 245 7.07 -5.84 11.91
C GLY A 245 5.82 -4.98 11.75
N GLU A 246 5.52 -4.54 10.52
CA GLU A 246 4.40 -3.64 10.24
C GLU A 246 3.13 -4.35 9.73
N GLY A 247 3.17 -5.66 9.51
CA GLY A 247 2.07 -6.37 8.88
C GLY A 247 1.84 -5.96 7.42
N THR A 248 2.92 -5.62 6.70
CA THR A 248 2.90 -5.14 5.32
C THR A 248 3.46 -6.20 4.38
N TYR A 249 2.78 -6.46 3.27
CA TYR A 249 3.26 -7.39 2.23
C TYR A 249 4.17 -6.65 1.26
N MET A 250 5.49 -6.89 1.35
CA MET A 250 6.50 -6.25 0.52
C MET A 250 6.62 -6.93 -0.84
N ILE A 251 6.61 -6.13 -1.91
CA ILE A 251 6.79 -6.63 -3.28
C ILE A 251 8.18 -6.22 -3.76
N ALA A 252 9.10 -7.18 -3.80
CA ALA A 252 10.46 -7.01 -4.28
C ALA A 252 10.61 -7.56 -5.72
N ALA A 253 11.68 -7.18 -6.41
CA ALA A 253 12.02 -7.72 -7.73
C ALA A 253 13.51 -8.00 -7.87
N GLY A 254 13.85 -8.97 -8.72
CA GLY A 254 15.21 -9.19 -9.19
C GLY A 254 15.66 -8.17 -10.24
N PRO A 255 16.96 -8.13 -10.56
CA PRO A 255 17.52 -7.22 -11.55
C PRO A 255 16.97 -7.50 -12.95
N ALA A 256 16.92 -6.44 -13.77
CA ALA A 256 16.58 -6.55 -15.17
C ALA A 256 17.58 -7.48 -15.91
N TYR A 257 17.10 -8.16 -16.93
CA TYR A 257 17.89 -9.10 -17.75
C TYR A 257 18.47 -10.31 -16.99
N ASP A 258 17.82 -10.69 -15.88
CA ASP A 258 18.26 -11.83 -15.08
C ASP A 258 17.95 -13.17 -15.76
N THR A 259 18.71 -14.21 -15.37
CA THR A 259 18.44 -15.59 -15.77
C THR A 259 17.81 -16.38 -14.63
N VAL A 260 17.01 -17.39 -14.96
CA VAL A 260 16.38 -18.27 -13.96
C VAL A 260 17.42 -18.86 -12.99
N THR A 261 18.56 -19.31 -13.52
CA THR A 261 19.64 -19.88 -12.70
C THR A 261 20.24 -18.86 -11.75
N ASN A 262 20.51 -17.62 -12.23
CA ASN A 262 21.08 -16.57 -11.40
C ASN A 262 20.07 -16.10 -10.34
N ALA A 263 18.80 -15.89 -10.70
CA ALA A 263 17.76 -15.49 -9.75
C ALA A 263 17.64 -16.45 -8.56
N VAL A 264 17.66 -17.76 -8.83
CA VAL A 264 17.63 -18.80 -7.78
C VAL A 264 18.87 -18.74 -6.90
N ALA A 265 20.07 -18.57 -7.50
CA ALA A 265 21.32 -18.46 -6.76
C ALA A 265 21.35 -17.19 -5.89
N VAL A 266 20.92 -16.05 -6.42
CA VAL A 266 20.85 -14.77 -5.71
C VAL A 266 19.86 -14.85 -4.54
N LYS A 267 18.67 -15.40 -4.75
CA LYS A 267 17.72 -15.60 -3.65
C LYS A 267 18.26 -16.51 -2.56
N ALA A 268 18.90 -17.63 -2.95
CA ALA A 268 19.52 -18.54 -1.98
C ALA A 268 20.65 -17.85 -1.19
N ALA A 269 21.49 -17.06 -1.87
CA ALA A 269 22.58 -16.32 -1.23
C ALA A 269 22.07 -15.21 -0.30
N SER A 270 20.96 -14.56 -0.63
CA SER A 270 20.33 -13.54 0.23
C SER A 270 19.70 -14.09 1.51
N GLY A 271 19.49 -15.41 1.59
CA GLY A 271 18.80 -16.04 2.72
C GLY A 271 17.31 -15.69 2.85
N LEU A 272 16.69 -15.10 1.82
CA LEU A 272 15.29 -14.71 1.85
C LEU A 272 14.36 -15.93 1.90
N ASP A 273 13.75 -16.16 3.04
CA ASP A 273 12.66 -17.13 3.27
C ASP A 273 11.64 -16.52 4.21
N SER A 274 10.68 -15.79 3.67
CA SER A 274 9.73 -15.02 4.47
C SER A 274 8.36 -14.92 3.78
N PRO A 275 7.26 -15.10 4.53
CA PRO A 275 5.93 -14.83 4.01
C PRO A 275 5.65 -13.34 3.79
N ALA A 276 6.44 -12.44 4.37
CA ALA A 276 6.23 -11.00 4.25
C ALA A 276 6.74 -10.39 2.95
N VAL A 277 7.47 -11.15 2.12
CA VAL A 277 8.01 -10.66 0.85
C VAL A 277 7.54 -11.54 -0.31
N LYS A 278 7.06 -10.92 -1.37
CA LYS A 278 6.88 -11.52 -2.69
C LYS A 278 8.04 -11.08 -3.58
N LEU A 279 8.86 -12.01 -4.00
CA LEU A 279 9.97 -11.74 -4.91
C LEU A 279 9.54 -12.01 -6.35
N MET A 280 9.52 -10.98 -7.18
CA MET A 280 9.25 -11.08 -8.60
C MET A 280 10.53 -11.34 -9.37
N PHE A 281 10.47 -12.23 -10.36
CA PHE A 281 11.60 -12.51 -11.25
C PHE A 281 12.00 -11.28 -12.06
N GLY A 282 13.28 -11.15 -12.37
CA GLY A 282 13.87 -10.04 -13.11
C GLY A 282 13.58 -10.02 -14.62
N ASP A 283 12.49 -10.62 -15.08
CA ASP A 283 11.94 -10.42 -16.42
C ASP A 283 11.10 -9.15 -16.42
N TRP A 284 11.78 -8.00 -16.58
CA TRP A 284 11.11 -6.72 -16.56
C TRP A 284 10.17 -6.55 -17.75
N LEU A 285 9.18 -5.68 -17.61
CA LEU A 285 8.05 -5.58 -18.53
C LEU A 285 8.12 -4.31 -19.36
N TRP A 286 7.83 -4.44 -20.64
CA TRP A 286 7.61 -3.31 -21.52
C TRP A 286 6.23 -2.73 -21.27
N TRP A 287 6.21 -1.48 -20.87
CA TRP A 287 5.03 -0.68 -20.53
C TRP A 287 4.83 0.43 -21.55
N SER A 288 3.60 0.68 -21.99
CA SER A 288 3.26 1.84 -22.82
C SER A 288 2.82 3.00 -21.93
N ASP A 289 3.77 3.86 -21.60
CA ASP A 289 3.49 5.09 -20.83
C ASP A 289 2.88 6.16 -21.74
N ASP A 290 1.91 6.90 -21.22
CA ASP A 290 1.20 7.95 -21.94
C ASP A 290 2.05 9.21 -22.22
N VAL A 291 3.11 9.42 -21.42
CA VAL A 291 4.01 10.58 -21.51
C VAL A 291 5.34 10.21 -22.17
N HIS A 292 5.94 9.10 -21.76
CA HIS A 292 7.31 8.73 -22.15
C HIS A 292 7.36 7.64 -23.23
N GLY A 293 6.20 7.15 -23.67
CA GLY A 293 6.12 6.08 -24.66
C GLY A 293 6.48 4.71 -24.08
N THR A 294 7.13 3.84 -24.85
CA THR A 294 7.43 2.48 -24.39
C THR A 294 8.67 2.46 -23.50
N MET A 295 8.49 2.04 -22.26
CA MET A 295 9.51 1.96 -21.23
C MET A 295 9.65 0.54 -20.70
N LEU A 296 10.86 0.20 -20.24
CA LEU A 296 11.12 -1.02 -19.49
C LEU A 296 10.96 -0.72 -17.99
N VAL A 297 10.03 -1.41 -17.32
CA VAL A 297 9.69 -1.16 -15.93
C VAL A 297 9.72 -2.43 -15.08
N SER A 298 9.93 -2.26 -13.78
CA SER A 298 9.93 -3.38 -12.82
C SER A 298 8.53 -4.02 -12.71
N PRO A 299 8.43 -5.35 -12.53
CA PRO A 299 7.16 -6.04 -12.33
C PRO A 299 6.46 -5.71 -11.00
N GLN A 300 7.14 -5.04 -10.06
CA GLN A 300 6.66 -4.75 -8.72
C GLN A 300 5.30 -4.02 -8.71
N ALA A 301 5.18 -2.93 -9.47
CA ALA A 301 3.99 -2.09 -9.47
C ALA A 301 2.75 -2.81 -10.03
N PHE A 302 2.92 -3.71 -10.99
CA PHE A 302 1.83 -4.55 -11.52
C PHE A 302 1.33 -5.54 -10.46
N ALA A 303 2.27 -6.28 -9.83
CA ALA A 303 1.93 -7.25 -8.80
C ALA A 303 1.31 -6.58 -7.56
N ALA A 304 1.86 -5.45 -7.13
CA ALA A 304 1.34 -4.68 -6.01
C ALA A 304 -0.04 -4.07 -6.32
N GLY A 305 -0.22 -3.52 -7.52
CA GLY A 305 -1.47 -2.91 -7.95
C GLY A 305 -2.62 -3.91 -7.98
N ILE A 306 -2.44 -5.07 -8.62
CA ILE A 306 -3.49 -6.10 -8.65
C ILE A 306 -3.80 -6.64 -7.25
N LEU A 307 -2.79 -6.87 -6.41
CA LEU A 307 -3.00 -7.30 -5.02
C LEU A 307 -3.75 -6.23 -4.21
N SER A 308 -3.45 -4.95 -4.41
CA SER A 308 -4.16 -3.83 -3.75
C SER A 308 -5.64 -3.76 -4.14
N ALA A 309 -5.98 -4.11 -5.38
CA ALA A 309 -7.36 -4.12 -5.88
C ALA A 309 -8.16 -5.34 -5.40
N LEU A 310 -7.50 -6.42 -5.02
CA LEU A 310 -8.13 -7.67 -4.58
C LEU A 310 -8.44 -7.65 -3.09
N SER A 311 -9.47 -8.37 -2.69
CA SER A 311 -9.77 -8.69 -1.29
C SER A 311 -8.65 -9.57 -0.67
N PRO A 312 -8.38 -9.50 0.65
CA PRO A 312 -7.20 -10.12 1.26
C PRO A 312 -7.14 -11.64 1.16
N GLU A 313 -8.27 -12.33 1.00
CA GLU A 313 -8.33 -13.79 0.82
C GLU A 313 -7.98 -14.24 -0.60
N GLN A 314 -7.85 -13.31 -1.55
CA GLN A 314 -7.57 -13.62 -2.94
C GLN A 314 -6.07 -13.59 -3.24
N SER A 315 -5.66 -14.41 -4.22
CA SER A 315 -4.29 -14.43 -4.75
C SER A 315 -4.18 -13.64 -6.05
N SER A 316 -2.98 -13.15 -6.34
CA SER A 316 -2.63 -12.55 -7.64
C SER A 316 -2.55 -13.58 -8.78
N LEU A 317 -2.53 -14.88 -8.45
CA LEU A 317 -2.45 -15.96 -9.42
C LEU A 317 -3.50 -15.80 -10.52
N ASN A 318 -3.04 -15.81 -11.78
CA ASN A 318 -3.88 -15.83 -12.99
C ASN A 318 -4.86 -14.66 -13.11
N LYS A 319 -4.59 -13.53 -12.43
CA LYS A 319 -5.35 -12.30 -12.61
C LYS A 319 -4.77 -11.50 -13.78
N ALA A 320 -5.64 -11.09 -14.72
CA ALA A 320 -5.23 -10.34 -15.89
C ALA A 320 -4.64 -8.97 -15.51
N LEU A 321 -3.52 -8.63 -16.13
CA LEU A 321 -2.82 -7.37 -15.96
C LEU A 321 -2.92 -6.54 -17.24
N SER A 322 -3.10 -5.24 -17.09
CA SER A 322 -3.31 -4.30 -18.18
C SER A 322 -2.06 -3.47 -18.50
N GLY A 323 -1.94 -3.02 -19.77
CA GLY A 323 -0.91 -2.07 -20.19
C GLY A 323 0.46 -2.67 -20.53
N ILE A 324 0.68 -3.97 -20.34
CA ILE A 324 1.91 -4.65 -20.68
C ILE A 324 1.94 -4.96 -22.18
N VAL A 325 2.98 -4.49 -22.88
CA VAL A 325 3.15 -4.70 -24.32
C VAL A 325 4.23 -5.74 -24.66
N GLY A 326 4.96 -6.23 -23.67
CA GLY A 326 5.97 -7.26 -23.78
C GLY A 326 6.74 -7.47 -22.50
N SER A 327 7.68 -8.42 -22.49
CA SER A 327 8.68 -8.59 -21.44
C SER A 327 10.08 -8.67 -22.05
N GLN A 328 11.11 -8.64 -21.23
CA GLN A 328 12.46 -8.81 -21.73
C GLN A 328 12.65 -10.17 -22.40
N LYS A 329 12.01 -11.23 -21.88
CA LYS A 329 12.04 -12.56 -22.46
C LYS A 329 11.26 -12.66 -23.78
N SER A 330 10.06 -12.07 -23.84
CA SER A 330 9.19 -12.17 -25.02
C SER A 330 9.45 -11.10 -26.08
N GLY A 331 10.19 -10.04 -25.75
CA GLY A 331 10.39 -8.86 -26.60
C GLY A 331 9.14 -7.98 -26.70
N LEU A 332 9.25 -6.85 -27.41
CA LEU A 332 8.18 -5.88 -27.62
C LEU A 332 7.05 -6.39 -28.51
N SER A 333 7.35 -7.27 -29.44
CA SER A 333 6.38 -7.79 -30.42
C SER A 333 5.57 -8.99 -29.92
N GLY A 334 5.75 -9.41 -28.67
CA GLY A 334 5.12 -10.60 -28.13
C GLY A 334 5.59 -11.89 -28.84
N SER A 335 6.68 -11.81 -29.63
CA SER A 335 7.17 -12.93 -30.41
C SER A 335 7.86 -13.95 -29.50
N SER A 336 7.18 -15.01 -29.22
CA SER A 336 7.70 -16.39 -29.18
C SER A 336 8.51 -16.90 -27.99
N ALA A 337 9.16 -16.13 -27.16
CA ALA A 337 9.89 -16.68 -26.02
C ALA A 337 8.98 -16.79 -24.79
N THR A 338 8.21 -17.85 -24.68
CA THR A 338 7.41 -18.16 -23.50
C THR A 338 8.24 -18.96 -22.49
N TYR A 339 7.79 -18.97 -21.24
CA TYR A 339 8.39 -19.81 -20.21
C TYR A 339 8.04 -21.28 -20.42
N SER A 340 9.04 -22.14 -20.39
CA SER A 340 8.84 -23.58 -20.28
C SER A 340 8.35 -23.97 -18.89
N THR A 341 7.68 -25.12 -18.79
CA THR A 341 7.24 -25.67 -17.49
C THR A 341 8.44 -25.91 -16.56
N ALA A 342 9.61 -26.26 -17.08
CA ALA A 342 10.82 -26.47 -16.30
C ALA A 342 11.35 -25.17 -15.67
N GLU A 343 11.38 -24.06 -16.44
CA GLU A 343 11.77 -22.74 -15.92
C GLU A 343 10.81 -22.26 -14.84
N LEU A 344 9.49 -22.36 -15.07
CA LEU A 344 8.48 -21.99 -14.09
C LEU A 344 8.60 -22.85 -12.82
N SER A 345 8.78 -24.16 -12.97
CA SER A 345 8.97 -25.04 -11.82
C SER A 345 10.20 -24.66 -11.00
N THR A 346 11.29 -24.31 -11.64
CA THR A 346 12.53 -23.88 -10.98
C THR A 346 12.33 -22.58 -10.19
N LEU A 347 11.68 -21.57 -10.80
CA LEU A 347 11.36 -20.31 -10.12
C LEU A 347 10.43 -20.52 -8.93
N PHE A 348 9.33 -21.24 -9.13
CA PHE A 348 8.31 -21.43 -8.09
C PHE A 348 8.81 -22.26 -6.91
N THR A 349 9.62 -23.30 -7.18
CA THR A 349 10.28 -24.07 -6.12
C THR A 349 11.23 -23.20 -5.29
N ALA A 350 11.87 -22.24 -5.93
CA ALA A 350 12.69 -21.25 -5.25
C ALA A 350 11.89 -20.14 -4.55
N GLY A 351 10.55 -20.09 -4.67
CA GLY A 351 9.71 -19.02 -4.11
C GLY A 351 9.93 -17.67 -4.82
N ILE A 352 10.09 -17.71 -6.13
CA ILE A 352 10.18 -16.53 -7.01
C ILE A 352 8.99 -16.58 -7.96
N ASP A 353 8.21 -15.51 -8.00
CA ASP A 353 7.04 -15.39 -8.88
C ASP A 353 7.41 -14.63 -10.17
N VAL A 354 6.59 -14.77 -11.21
CA VAL A 354 6.83 -14.15 -12.51
C VAL A 354 5.52 -13.70 -13.15
N ILE A 355 5.58 -12.61 -13.91
CA ILE A 355 4.50 -12.18 -14.79
C ILE A 355 4.81 -12.66 -16.21
N CYS A 356 3.91 -13.42 -16.82
CA CYS A 356 4.09 -13.89 -18.17
C CYS A 356 2.79 -13.98 -18.98
N ASN A 357 2.95 -14.12 -20.29
CA ASN A 357 1.94 -14.40 -21.28
C ASN A 357 2.44 -15.55 -22.17
N PRO A 358 1.65 -16.64 -22.41
CA PRO A 358 0.27 -16.84 -22.01
C PRO A 358 0.12 -17.22 -20.54
N ALA A 359 -1.04 -16.84 -19.98
CA ALA A 359 -1.52 -17.32 -18.69
C ALA A 359 -2.29 -18.64 -18.84
N PRO A 360 -2.63 -19.37 -17.74
CA PRO A 360 -3.36 -20.63 -17.85
C PRO A 360 -4.72 -20.55 -18.54
N GLY A 361 -5.34 -19.38 -18.59
CA GLY A 361 -6.66 -19.19 -19.22
C GLY A 361 -6.63 -18.64 -20.63
N GLY A 362 -5.45 -18.25 -21.17
CA GLY A 362 -5.37 -17.65 -22.49
C GLY A 362 -4.17 -16.71 -22.71
N ALA A 363 -4.23 -15.97 -23.83
CA ALA A 363 -3.19 -15.04 -24.25
C ALA A 363 -3.32 -13.66 -23.57
N TYR A 364 -3.07 -13.60 -22.27
CA TYR A 364 -3.02 -12.37 -21.49
C TYR A 364 -1.87 -12.41 -20.47
N TRP A 365 -1.46 -11.25 -20.00
CA TRP A 365 -0.44 -11.12 -18.97
C TRP A 365 -1.02 -11.36 -17.59
N ALA A 366 -0.37 -12.18 -16.78
CA ALA A 366 -0.78 -12.46 -15.41
C ALA A 366 0.38 -12.88 -14.53
N VAL A 367 0.23 -12.67 -13.22
CA VAL A 367 1.08 -13.28 -12.20
C VAL A 367 0.87 -14.80 -12.22
N ARG A 368 1.94 -15.57 -12.17
CA ARG A 368 1.90 -17.00 -12.57
C ARG A 368 1.91 -17.99 -11.42
N CYS A 369 2.40 -17.61 -10.23
CA CYS A 369 2.45 -18.48 -9.06
C CYS A 369 1.47 -18.06 -7.95
N GLY A 370 1.43 -16.77 -7.62
CA GLY A 370 0.61 -16.26 -6.51
C GLY A 370 1.18 -16.60 -5.14
N HIS A 371 2.50 -16.77 -5.05
CA HIS A 371 3.21 -17.10 -3.82
C HIS A 371 4.12 -15.96 -3.35
N ASN A 372 4.36 -15.96 -2.03
CA ASN A 372 5.43 -15.20 -1.40
C ASN A 372 6.76 -15.99 -1.44
N SER A 373 7.80 -15.47 -0.80
CA SER A 373 9.15 -16.06 -0.83
C SER A 373 9.36 -17.21 0.15
N SER A 374 8.34 -17.59 0.94
CA SER A 374 8.51 -18.66 1.93
C SER A 374 8.60 -20.03 1.29
N SER A 375 9.53 -20.83 1.79
CA SER A 375 9.69 -22.26 1.43
C SER A 375 8.62 -23.15 2.04
N LYS A 376 7.84 -22.68 3.02
CA LYS A 376 6.81 -23.43 3.72
C LYS A 376 5.50 -23.39 2.95
N ALA A 377 5.07 -24.50 2.38
CA ALA A 377 3.85 -24.61 1.58
C ALA A 377 2.55 -24.19 2.32
N THR A 378 2.54 -24.23 3.65
CA THR A 378 1.37 -23.83 4.45
C THR A 378 1.21 -22.31 4.60
N VAL A 379 2.23 -21.52 4.27
CA VAL A 379 2.27 -20.08 4.47
C VAL A 379 2.74 -19.29 3.24
N ASN A 380 2.98 -19.96 2.11
CA ASN A 380 3.58 -19.34 0.94
C ASN A 380 2.58 -18.64 -0.01
N GLY A 381 1.28 -18.72 0.23
CA GLY A 381 0.28 -18.07 -0.62
C GLY A 381 0.16 -16.56 -0.36
N ASP A 382 -0.14 -15.76 -1.38
CA ASP A 382 -0.47 -14.33 -1.26
C ASP A 382 -1.61 -14.11 -0.25
N ASN A 383 -2.66 -14.93 -0.36
CA ASN A 383 -3.82 -14.87 0.52
C ASN A 383 -3.46 -15.15 1.97
N TYR A 384 -2.51 -16.05 2.24
CA TYR A 384 -2.05 -16.30 3.60
C TYR A 384 -1.47 -15.04 4.23
N THR A 385 -0.49 -14.42 3.59
CA THR A 385 0.17 -13.22 4.11
C THR A 385 -0.83 -12.08 4.30
N ARG A 386 -1.62 -11.79 3.26
CA ARG A 386 -2.55 -10.66 3.26
C ARG A 386 -3.65 -10.82 4.30
N LEU A 387 -4.25 -12.01 4.39
CA LEU A 387 -5.34 -12.26 5.33
C LEU A 387 -4.83 -12.31 6.77
N THR A 388 -3.65 -12.90 7.01
CA THR A 388 -3.00 -12.89 8.33
C THR A 388 -2.71 -11.47 8.79
N ASN A 389 -2.09 -10.65 7.93
CA ASN A 389 -1.79 -9.26 8.23
C ASN A 389 -3.06 -8.43 8.46
N TYR A 390 -4.08 -8.62 7.63
CA TYR A 390 -5.37 -7.95 7.77
C TYR A 390 -6.05 -8.25 9.10
N ILE A 391 -6.13 -9.53 9.48
CA ILE A 391 -6.71 -9.94 10.77
C ILE A 391 -5.87 -9.38 11.92
N ALA A 392 -4.55 -9.55 11.89
CA ALA A 392 -3.66 -9.07 12.95
C ALA A 392 -3.74 -7.55 13.14
N SER A 393 -3.72 -6.77 12.06
CA SER A 393 -3.83 -5.31 12.11
C SER A 393 -5.21 -4.85 12.61
N SER A 394 -6.28 -5.55 12.21
CA SER A 394 -7.64 -5.28 12.69
C SER A 394 -7.77 -5.53 14.20
N LEU A 395 -7.20 -6.63 14.68
CA LEU A 395 -7.16 -6.95 16.12
C LEU A 395 -6.33 -5.93 16.89
N ALA A 396 -5.15 -5.57 16.39
CA ALA A 396 -4.28 -4.57 17.04
C ALA A 396 -4.97 -3.20 17.14
N GLY A 397 -5.70 -2.78 16.10
CA GLY A 397 -6.42 -1.50 16.08
C GLY A 397 -7.63 -1.44 17.01
N GLY A 398 -8.34 -2.56 17.23
CA GLY A 398 -9.62 -2.55 17.94
C GLY A 398 -9.56 -3.11 19.37
N MET A 399 -8.68 -4.09 19.63
CA MET A 399 -8.65 -4.74 20.96
C MET A 399 -7.97 -3.91 22.05
N GLY A 400 -7.29 -2.83 21.69
CA GLY A 400 -6.66 -1.90 22.65
C GLY A 400 -7.64 -1.29 23.67
N ALA A 401 -8.91 -1.18 23.31
CA ALA A 401 -9.96 -0.67 24.20
C ALA A 401 -10.19 -1.52 25.46
N TYR A 402 -9.77 -2.77 25.46
CA TYR A 402 -9.86 -3.66 26.62
C TYR A 402 -8.67 -3.53 27.59
N VAL A 403 -7.58 -2.88 27.18
CA VAL A 403 -6.43 -2.62 28.04
C VAL A 403 -6.82 -1.60 29.11
N GLY A 404 -6.51 -1.92 30.39
CA GLY A 404 -6.84 -1.08 31.54
C GLY A 404 -8.22 -1.37 32.15
N GLN A 405 -9.00 -2.31 31.63
CA GLN A 405 -10.25 -2.76 32.25
C GLN A 405 -10.01 -3.75 33.38
N VAL A 406 -10.97 -3.85 34.31
CA VAL A 406 -10.92 -4.79 35.44
C VAL A 406 -11.10 -6.21 34.94
N VAL A 407 -10.18 -7.08 35.34
CA VAL A 407 -10.20 -8.49 34.94
C VAL A 407 -11.28 -9.26 35.70
N ASN A 408 -12.28 -9.72 34.98
CA ASN A 408 -13.41 -10.53 35.49
C ASN A 408 -14.04 -11.34 34.34
N ASP A 409 -15.02 -12.19 34.65
CA ASP A 409 -15.72 -13.03 33.65
C ASP A 409 -16.50 -12.20 32.62
N THR A 410 -16.96 -10.99 32.97
CA THR A 410 -17.63 -10.07 32.02
C THR A 410 -16.63 -9.61 30.98
N LEU A 411 -15.43 -9.19 31.37
CA LEU A 411 -14.36 -8.79 30.43
C LEU A 411 -14.02 -9.94 29.46
N PHE A 412 -13.90 -11.17 29.94
CA PHE A 412 -13.64 -12.33 29.06
C PHE A 412 -14.78 -12.53 28.03
N SER A 413 -16.02 -12.40 28.50
CA SER A 413 -17.20 -12.54 27.65
C SER A 413 -17.25 -11.43 26.59
N ASP A 414 -16.95 -10.18 26.95
CA ASP A 414 -16.96 -9.03 26.04
C ASP A 414 -15.85 -9.14 24.98
N ILE A 415 -14.65 -9.51 25.38
CA ILE A 415 -13.52 -9.79 24.45
C ILE A 415 -13.92 -10.88 23.45
N ARG A 416 -14.46 -11.99 23.97
CA ARG A 416 -14.88 -13.12 23.12
C ARG A 416 -15.99 -12.70 22.16
N ALA A 417 -16.99 -11.98 22.62
CA ALA A 417 -18.10 -11.51 21.80
C ALA A 417 -17.65 -10.57 20.68
N THR A 418 -16.73 -9.64 20.97
CA THR A 418 -16.15 -8.74 19.98
C THR A 418 -15.37 -9.50 18.90
N LEU A 419 -14.54 -10.46 19.31
CA LEU A 419 -13.75 -11.28 18.39
C LEU A 419 -14.65 -12.17 17.51
N LEU A 420 -15.67 -12.80 18.10
CA LEU A 420 -16.65 -13.60 17.34
C LEU A 420 -17.45 -12.73 16.38
N GLY A 421 -17.86 -11.53 16.79
CA GLY A 421 -18.57 -10.57 15.95
C GLY A 421 -17.73 -10.17 14.72
N PHE A 422 -16.44 -9.88 14.91
CA PHE A 422 -15.52 -9.58 13.83
C PHE A 422 -15.35 -10.76 12.85
N LEU A 423 -15.07 -11.96 13.35
CA LEU A 423 -14.88 -13.15 12.51
C LEU A 423 -16.16 -13.56 11.78
N SER A 424 -17.31 -13.39 12.42
CA SER A 424 -18.63 -13.59 11.80
C SER A 424 -18.88 -12.59 10.67
N SER A 425 -18.43 -11.34 10.84
CA SER A 425 -18.47 -10.33 9.78
C SER A 425 -17.61 -10.72 8.58
N LEU A 426 -16.39 -11.25 8.80
CA LEU A 426 -15.53 -11.75 7.72
C LEU A 426 -16.18 -12.96 7.00
N LEU A 427 -16.84 -13.83 7.72
CA LEU A 427 -17.59 -14.92 7.12
C LEU A 427 -18.76 -14.43 6.27
N SER A 428 -19.53 -13.46 6.75
CA SER A 428 -20.65 -12.88 6.00
C SER A 428 -20.22 -12.14 4.74
N GLN A 429 -19.01 -11.57 4.74
CA GLN A 429 -18.38 -10.91 3.58
C GLN A 429 -17.77 -11.92 2.58
N GLY A 430 -17.73 -13.21 2.89
CA GLY A 430 -17.12 -14.25 2.06
C GLY A 430 -15.59 -14.30 2.12
N ILE A 431 -14.96 -13.51 2.99
CA ILE A 431 -13.50 -13.53 3.22
C ILE A 431 -13.09 -14.85 3.87
N LEU A 432 -13.92 -15.38 4.78
CA LEU A 432 -13.81 -16.72 5.32
C LEU A 432 -14.90 -17.60 4.71
N GLY A 433 -14.66 -18.90 4.62
CA GLY A 433 -15.62 -19.87 4.04
C GLY A 433 -15.88 -21.06 4.93
N VAL A 434 -17.14 -21.49 5.01
CA VAL A 434 -17.54 -22.75 5.65
C VAL A 434 -17.03 -23.92 4.81
N GLN A 435 -16.47 -24.92 5.46
CA GLN A 435 -16.03 -26.15 4.82
C GLN A 435 -16.60 -27.36 5.60
N ASN A 436 -17.24 -28.27 4.90
CA ASN A 436 -17.90 -29.46 5.48
C ASN A 436 -18.93 -29.13 6.59
N GLY A 437 -19.56 -27.95 6.54
CA GLY A 437 -20.52 -27.51 7.56
C GLY A 437 -19.89 -26.97 8.85
N GLU A 438 -18.57 -26.92 8.94
CA GLU A 438 -17.88 -26.41 10.10
C GLU A 438 -17.52 -24.90 9.95
N LEU A 439 -17.66 -24.16 11.05
CA LEU A 439 -17.20 -22.76 11.10
C LEU A 439 -15.69 -22.69 10.90
N PRO A 440 -15.20 -21.70 10.12
CA PRO A 440 -13.77 -21.55 9.83
C PRO A 440 -12.99 -20.90 10.96
N TYR A 441 -13.58 -20.62 12.11
CA TYR A 441 -12.90 -19.96 13.22
C TYR A 441 -13.40 -20.45 14.57
N SER A 442 -12.54 -20.29 15.58
CA SER A 442 -12.89 -20.46 17.00
C SER A 442 -12.20 -19.38 17.84
N VAL A 443 -12.84 -19.01 18.95
CA VAL A 443 -12.33 -18.04 19.92
C VAL A 443 -12.48 -18.61 21.33
N VAL A 444 -11.39 -18.66 22.07
CA VAL A 444 -11.36 -19.02 23.49
C VAL A 444 -10.84 -17.83 24.29
N CYS A 445 -11.67 -17.32 25.18
CA CYS A 445 -11.31 -16.30 26.16
C CYS A 445 -12.19 -16.54 27.39
N ASP A 446 -11.70 -17.32 28.32
CA ASP A 446 -12.38 -17.69 29.56
C ASP A 446 -11.35 -18.16 30.61
N SER A 447 -11.82 -18.69 31.73
CA SER A 447 -10.95 -19.18 32.82
C SER A 447 -10.03 -20.35 32.41
N SER A 448 -10.32 -21.06 31.32
CA SER A 448 -9.49 -22.20 30.86
C SER A 448 -8.14 -21.75 30.31
N ASN A 449 -8.10 -20.63 29.60
CA ASN A 449 -6.86 -20.04 29.07
C ASN A 449 -6.37 -18.80 29.88
N ASN A 450 -7.12 -18.38 30.91
CA ASN A 450 -6.79 -17.27 31.82
C ASN A 450 -6.79 -17.73 33.30
N PRO A 451 -5.83 -18.57 33.73
CA PRO A 451 -5.76 -19.02 35.11
C PRO A 451 -5.43 -17.84 36.04
N GLN A 452 -5.88 -17.94 37.29
CA GLN A 452 -5.70 -16.89 38.32
C GLN A 452 -4.24 -16.45 38.52
N THR A 453 -3.29 -17.34 38.30
CA THR A 453 -1.85 -17.03 38.37
C THR A 453 -1.38 -16.00 37.34
N ARG A 454 -2.08 -15.89 36.18
CA ARG A 454 -1.80 -14.90 35.15
C ARG A 454 -2.66 -13.66 35.30
N THR A 455 -3.95 -13.85 35.59
CA THR A 455 -4.89 -12.73 35.75
C THR A 455 -4.55 -11.86 36.95
N ALA A 456 -4.02 -12.44 38.03
CA ALA A 456 -3.51 -11.69 39.19
C ALA A 456 -2.32 -10.78 38.85
N LEU A 457 -1.60 -11.04 37.77
CA LEU A 457 -0.52 -10.20 37.22
C LEU A 457 -0.99 -9.23 36.14
N GLY A 458 -2.31 -9.17 35.88
CA GLY A 458 -2.89 -8.30 34.86
C GLY A 458 -2.83 -8.84 33.41
N TYR A 459 -2.55 -10.14 33.21
CA TYR A 459 -2.55 -10.73 31.86
C TYR A 459 -3.92 -11.32 31.53
N VAL A 460 -4.42 -10.95 30.34
CA VAL A 460 -5.60 -11.56 29.69
C VAL A 460 -5.19 -12.09 28.34
N GLN A 461 -5.58 -13.33 28.02
CA GLN A 461 -5.29 -14.00 26.78
C GLN A 461 -6.60 -14.38 26.08
N ALA A 462 -6.68 -14.12 24.77
CA ALA A 462 -7.69 -14.68 23.89
C ALA A 462 -6.99 -15.49 22.79
N ASP A 463 -7.42 -16.75 22.62
CA ASP A 463 -6.92 -17.63 21.58
C ASP A 463 -7.88 -17.61 20.40
N VAL A 464 -7.39 -17.17 19.23
CA VAL A 464 -8.15 -17.06 17.99
C VAL A 464 -7.56 -18.01 16.97
N ALA A 465 -8.32 -18.97 16.49
CA ALA A 465 -7.95 -19.86 15.40
C ALA A 465 -8.82 -19.58 14.19
N VAL A 466 -8.21 -19.42 13.02
CA VAL A 466 -8.90 -19.11 11.75
C VAL A 466 -8.38 -20.04 10.66
N ARG A 467 -9.31 -20.70 9.98
CA ARG A 467 -9.01 -21.55 8.81
C ARG A 467 -9.24 -20.76 7.54
N TYR A 468 -8.19 -20.57 6.75
CA TYR A 468 -8.26 -19.86 5.48
C TYR A 468 -8.76 -20.77 4.36
N GLN A 469 -9.34 -20.15 3.34
CA GLN A 469 -9.70 -20.81 2.11
C GLN A 469 -8.46 -21.07 1.24
N GLY A 470 -8.35 -22.26 0.68
CA GLY A 470 -7.26 -22.59 -0.26
C GLY A 470 -7.49 -21.97 -1.64
N ILE A 471 -6.41 -21.62 -2.32
CA ILE A 471 -6.46 -21.19 -3.72
C ILE A 471 -6.34 -22.41 -4.62
N ASN A 472 -7.19 -22.51 -5.64
CA ASN A 472 -7.08 -23.57 -6.66
C ASN A 472 -5.92 -23.23 -7.61
N GLU A 473 -4.77 -23.87 -7.39
CA GLU A 473 -3.57 -23.72 -8.21
C GLU A 473 -3.45 -24.75 -9.32
N LYS A 474 -4.03 -25.92 -9.12
CA LYS A 474 -3.87 -27.08 -10.00
C LYS A 474 -5.23 -27.72 -10.24
N PHE A 475 -5.78 -27.50 -11.42
CA PHE A 475 -7.03 -28.12 -11.84
C PHE A 475 -6.75 -29.34 -12.73
N VAL A 476 -7.14 -30.52 -12.25
CA VAL A 476 -6.93 -31.78 -12.96
C VAL A 476 -8.24 -32.30 -13.50
N VAL A 477 -8.31 -32.52 -14.80
CA VAL A 477 -9.46 -33.17 -15.46
C VAL A 477 -9.04 -34.56 -15.97
N ASN A 478 -9.71 -35.59 -15.46
CA ASN A 478 -9.54 -36.94 -15.96
C ASN A 478 -10.51 -37.15 -17.12
N LEU A 479 -10.02 -37.14 -18.33
CA LEU A 479 -10.82 -37.38 -19.54
C LEU A 479 -10.66 -38.83 -20.00
N GLN A 480 -11.76 -39.57 -20.11
CA GLN A 480 -11.82 -40.84 -20.79
C GLN A 480 -12.55 -40.67 -22.12
N GLY A 481 -11.88 -40.92 -23.22
CA GLY A 481 -12.45 -40.84 -24.56
C GLY A 481 -12.15 -42.12 -25.37
N GLY A 482 -13.12 -42.64 -26.09
CA GLY A 482 -12.97 -43.84 -26.93
C GLY A 482 -14.29 -44.47 -27.28
N THR A 483 -14.29 -45.36 -28.28
CA THR A 483 -15.52 -46.06 -28.74
C THR A 483 -16.06 -47.08 -27.77
N SER A 484 -15.27 -47.50 -26.76
CA SER A 484 -15.65 -48.50 -25.74
C SER A 484 -15.85 -47.88 -24.34
N VAL A 485 -15.85 -46.57 -24.21
CA VAL A 485 -16.06 -45.90 -22.91
C VAL A 485 -17.50 -45.97 -22.50
N THR A 486 -17.75 -46.52 -21.32
CA THR A 486 -19.08 -46.52 -20.70
C THR A 486 -19.35 -45.17 -20.08
N VAL A 487 -20.32 -44.44 -20.61
CA VAL A 487 -20.76 -43.15 -20.01
C VAL A 487 -21.77 -43.45 -18.91
N THR A 488 -21.37 -43.30 -17.66
CA THR A 488 -22.27 -43.33 -16.50
C THR A 488 -22.69 -41.90 -16.18
N SER A 489 -23.97 -41.57 -16.37
CA SER A 489 -24.50 -40.30 -15.83
C SER A 489 -24.65 -40.46 -14.32
N ALA A 490 -23.83 -39.81 -13.53
CA ALA A 490 -24.16 -39.56 -12.15
C ALA A 490 -25.39 -38.64 -12.12
N GLY A 491 -26.54 -39.19 -11.75
CA GLY A 491 -27.77 -38.43 -11.62
C GLY A 491 -27.58 -37.34 -10.57
N GLY A 492 -27.35 -36.11 -11.03
CA GLY A 492 -27.50 -34.95 -10.20
C GLY A 492 -28.99 -34.74 -9.99
N SER A 493 -29.49 -34.96 -8.80
CA SER A 493 -30.77 -34.40 -8.38
C SER A 493 -30.67 -32.88 -8.43
N VAL A 494 -31.50 -32.26 -9.28
CA VAL A 494 -31.76 -30.83 -9.33
C VAL A 494 -32.37 -30.35 -8.03
#